data_d2dae5ac5e43bedefe6b3751f8e3bf6e
#
_entry.id   d2dae5ac5e43bedefe6b3751f8e3bf6e
#
_cell.length_a   1.000
_cell.length_b   1.000
_cell.length_c   1.000
_cell.angle_alpha   90.00
_cell.angle_beta   90.00
_cell.angle_gamma   90.00
#
_symmetry.space_group_name_H-M   'P 1'
#
loop_
_entity.id
_entity.type
_entity.pdbx_description
1 polymer ?
#
loop_
_entity_poly.entity_id
_entity_poly.type
_entity_poly.pdbx_seq_one_letter_code
_entity_poly.pdbx_strand_id
1 'polypeptide(L)'
;EILQIHGVLPGRKEEGITRLLYENANGIHNRLGGNEKLDKAKDLINELGADVMAYNEHSQNLRHKDNRNGRNQLFRGGEADVRSVVAHNVHEADRIGRVQEGGTGLLMFGPLTEYLDMPGSEKDATGLGRWTTMLLKGGTGVQTRIICGYNPCRSNRQNNGTSYSQQRRYQIWHQQDHTTCPRVKFREDLGKLLKEWRAAGDRLIVCLDANENIYTQALGKLLTDPEGLGRIEAVGRYTGKKIGPTYFRGQLPIDGIWTTPDVTVSNACIMPAGYGIGDHRLFIIDLHTASLVGPGPPRERRAASRRLNTRLPHVVKKYTENLEENLRRHRLIEKLGEAHSGSTDREGVRSKIEKVDENSMQFMKHAEKKCRRLKSGRISFSPE
;
A
#
# COMPACT_ATOMS: atom_id res chain seq x y z
N GLU A 1 -25.11 -14.96 -7.49
CA GLU A 1 -24.31 -13.73 -7.76
C GLU A 1 -22.91 -13.81 -7.16
N ILE A 2 -22.75 -14.30 -5.91
CA ILE A 2 -21.46 -14.29 -5.21
C ILE A 2 -20.39 -15.19 -5.85
N LEU A 3 -20.78 -16.19 -6.61
CA LEU A 3 -19.90 -17.11 -7.33
C LEU A 3 -19.64 -16.70 -8.79
N GLN A 4 -20.09 -15.53 -9.19
CA GLN A 4 -19.93 -15.01 -10.55
C GLN A 4 -19.08 -13.74 -10.54
N ILE A 5 -18.35 -13.50 -11.62
CA ILE A 5 -17.66 -12.24 -11.84
C ILE A 5 -18.71 -11.13 -11.98
N HIS A 6 -18.51 -10.04 -11.26
CA HIS A 6 -19.27 -8.80 -11.50
C HIS A 6 -18.38 -7.85 -12.28
N GLY A 7 -18.81 -7.43 -13.46
CA GLY A 7 -17.98 -6.64 -14.38
C GLY A 7 -17.22 -7.50 -15.39
N VAL A 8 -16.16 -6.95 -15.95
CA VAL A 8 -15.34 -7.60 -16.98
C VAL A 8 -13.96 -7.91 -16.41
N LEU A 9 -13.56 -9.17 -16.47
CA LEU A 9 -12.22 -9.59 -16.04
C LEU A 9 -11.18 -8.83 -16.85
N PRO A 10 -10.24 -8.11 -16.21
CA PRO A 10 -9.19 -7.41 -16.93
C PRO A 10 -8.26 -8.41 -17.60
N GLY A 11 -7.93 -8.14 -18.86
CA GLY A 11 -6.90 -8.85 -19.60
C GLY A 11 -5.48 -8.51 -19.14
N ARG A 12 -4.52 -8.75 -20.01
CA ARG A 12 -3.15 -8.27 -19.80
C ARG A 12 -3.15 -6.76 -19.59
N LYS A 13 -2.45 -6.29 -18.56
CA LYS A 13 -2.38 -4.87 -18.24
C LYS A 13 -1.69 -4.11 -19.38
N GLU A 14 -2.33 -3.05 -19.85
CA GLU A 14 -1.81 -2.15 -20.88
C GLU A 14 -0.84 -1.13 -20.28
N GLU A 15 -0.02 -0.54 -21.14
CA GLU A 15 0.84 0.57 -20.75
C GLU A 15 0.01 1.79 -20.33
N GLY A 16 0.47 2.53 -19.33
CA GLY A 16 -0.26 3.68 -18.78
C GLY A 16 -1.42 3.31 -17.86
N ILE A 17 -1.60 2.03 -17.54
CA ILE A 17 -2.60 1.54 -16.60
C ILE A 17 -1.95 1.15 -15.27
N THR A 18 -2.56 1.61 -14.19
CA THR A 18 -2.28 1.20 -12.81
C THR A 18 -3.37 0.25 -12.34
N ARG A 19 -3.01 -0.99 -12.01
CA ARG A 19 -3.94 -1.99 -11.49
C ARG A 19 -3.90 -2.04 -9.97
N LEU A 20 -5.07 -1.82 -9.35
CA LEU A 20 -5.28 -1.90 -7.93
C LEU A 20 -6.14 -3.10 -7.57
N LEU A 21 -5.66 -3.90 -6.63
CA LEU A 21 -6.38 -5.00 -5.99
C LEU A 21 -6.84 -4.55 -4.60
N TYR A 22 -8.06 -4.94 -4.20
CA TYR A 22 -8.55 -4.70 -2.85
C TYR A 22 -9.35 -5.89 -2.32
N GLU A 23 -9.10 -6.27 -1.08
CA GLU A 23 -9.82 -7.35 -0.39
C GLU A 23 -9.72 -7.23 1.14
N ASN A 24 -10.77 -7.67 1.85
CA ASN A 24 -10.64 -8.01 3.26
C ASN A 24 -10.01 -9.40 3.37
N ALA A 25 -8.84 -9.47 4.00
CA ALA A 25 -8.02 -10.67 4.05
C ALA A 25 -8.47 -11.69 5.10
N ASN A 26 -9.34 -11.29 6.01
CA ASN A 26 -9.78 -12.12 7.16
C ASN A 26 -8.62 -12.90 7.81
N GLY A 27 -7.61 -12.15 8.26
CA GLY A 27 -6.42 -12.69 8.91
C GLY A 27 -5.35 -13.21 7.94
N ILE A 28 -4.17 -12.64 8.06
CA ILE A 28 -2.94 -13.13 7.39
C ILE A 28 -2.00 -13.61 8.48
N HIS A 29 -2.25 -14.79 9.03
CA HIS A 29 -1.48 -15.32 10.15
C HIS A 29 -0.33 -16.20 9.67
N ASN A 30 0.86 -15.98 10.24
CA ASN A 30 1.89 -17.00 10.28
C ASN A 30 1.51 -18.07 11.32
N ARG A 31 0.74 -19.08 10.94
CA ARG A 31 0.63 -20.31 11.71
C ARG A 31 1.87 -21.19 11.41
N LEU A 32 2.35 -21.90 12.41
CA LEU A 32 3.38 -22.93 12.23
C LEU A 32 2.95 -23.87 11.08
N GLY A 33 3.65 -23.80 9.94
CA GLY A 33 3.44 -24.70 8.82
C GLY A 33 3.07 -24.10 7.47
N GLY A 34 2.85 -22.77 7.34
CA GLY A 34 2.61 -22.20 6.02
C GLY A 34 2.04 -20.80 6.00
N ASN A 35 2.55 -20.00 5.10
CA ASN A 35 2.04 -18.67 4.76
C ASN A 35 1.10 -18.75 3.55
N GLU A 36 0.23 -19.77 3.46
CA GLU A 36 -0.60 -20.04 2.27
C GLU A 36 -1.33 -18.79 1.74
N LYS A 37 -1.90 -17.97 2.65
CA LYS A 37 -2.55 -16.72 2.23
C LYS A 37 -1.58 -15.69 1.67
N LEU A 38 -0.37 -15.63 2.21
CA LEU A 38 0.65 -14.70 1.74
C LEU A 38 1.25 -15.17 0.41
N ASP A 39 1.47 -16.46 0.26
CA ASP A 39 1.94 -17.04 -1.00
C ASP A 39 0.86 -16.84 -2.08
N LYS A 40 -0.39 -17.15 -1.78
CA LYS A 40 -1.52 -16.87 -2.68
C LYS A 40 -1.63 -15.38 -3.03
N ALA A 41 -1.44 -14.46 -2.07
CA ALA A 41 -1.43 -13.03 -2.35
C ALA A 41 -0.31 -12.65 -3.33
N LYS A 42 0.88 -13.22 -3.16
CA LYS A 42 2.02 -13.00 -4.06
C LYS A 42 1.73 -13.52 -5.47
N ASP A 43 1.16 -14.71 -5.57
CA ASP A 43 0.77 -15.30 -6.85
C ASP A 43 -0.28 -14.44 -7.56
N LEU A 44 -1.32 -13.99 -6.86
CA LEU A 44 -2.33 -13.09 -7.40
C LEU A 44 -1.76 -11.74 -7.86
N ILE A 45 -0.84 -11.15 -7.08
CA ILE A 45 -0.16 -9.89 -7.45
C ILE A 45 0.60 -10.08 -8.76
N ASN A 46 1.34 -11.17 -8.88
CA ASN A 46 2.14 -11.47 -10.07
C ASN A 46 1.26 -11.85 -11.28
N GLU A 47 0.29 -12.74 -11.10
CA GLU A 47 -0.63 -13.19 -12.15
C GLU A 47 -1.44 -12.04 -12.74
N LEU A 48 -1.98 -11.20 -11.87
CA LEU A 48 -2.78 -10.06 -12.28
C LEU A 48 -1.96 -8.83 -12.67
N GLY A 49 -0.65 -8.85 -12.44
CA GLY A 49 0.23 -7.70 -12.72
C GLY A 49 -0.14 -6.46 -11.90
N ALA A 50 -0.45 -6.63 -10.62
CA ALA A 50 -0.90 -5.56 -9.75
C ALA A 50 0.21 -4.56 -9.43
N ASP A 51 -0.13 -3.26 -9.42
CA ASP A 51 0.75 -2.18 -8.98
C ASP A 51 0.47 -1.78 -7.53
N VAL A 52 -0.77 -2.01 -7.07
CA VAL A 52 -1.20 -1.71 -5.70
C VAL A 52 -2.05 -2.85 -5.17
N MET A 53 -1.82 -3.24 -3.92
CA MET A 53 -2.72 -4.10 -3.16
C MET A 53 -3.13 -3.42 -1.87
N ALA A 54 -4.42 -3.16 -1.72
CA ALA A 54 -5.04 -2.71 -0.49
C ALA A 54 -5.69 -3.90 0.21
N TYR A 55 -5.44 -4.05 1.50
CA TYR A 55 -6.06 -5.12 2.27
C TYR A 55 -6.35 -4.67 3.70
N ASN A 56 -7.46 -5.10 4.22
CA ASN A 56 -7.81 -4.87 5.61
C ASN A 56 -7.99 -6.19 6.36
N GLU A 57 -8.22 -6.07 7.68
CA GLU A 57 -8.38 -7.20 8.60
C GLU A 57 -7.25 -8.23 8.51
N HIS A 58 -6.01 -7.75 8.43
CA HIS A 58 -4.84 -8.65 8.38
C HIS A 58 -4.62 -9.42 9.70
N SER A 59 -5.22 -8.97 10.78
CA SER A 59 -5.24 -9.61 12.10
C SER A 59 -3.85 -9.94 12.66
N GLN A 60 -2.84 -9.12 12.37
CA GLN A 60 -1.45 -9.32 12.83
C GLN A 60 -1.06 -8.29 13.88
N ASN A 61 -0.53 -8.76 15.00
CA ASN A 61 0.22 -7.91 15.91
C ASN A 61 1.62 -7.66 15.35
N LEU A 62 1.87 -6.46 14.79
CA LEU A 62 3.14 -6.11 14.15
C LEU A 62 4.29 -5.86 15.14
N ARG A 63 4.04 -5.81 16.44
CA ARG A 63 5.11 -5.81 17.45
C ARG A 63 5.72 -7.19 17.61
N HIS A 64 4.99 -8.24 17.29
CA HIS A 64 5.52 -9.60 17.36
C HIS A 64 6.56 -9.84 16.27
N LYS A 65 7.72 -10.42 16.66
CA LYS A 65 8.88 -10.62 15.76
C LYS A 65 8.53 -11.40 14.49
N ASP A 66 7.74 -12.46 14.65
CA ASP A 66 7.39 -13.36 13.52
C ASP A 66 6.55 -12.65 12.47
N ASN A 67 5.55 -11.85 12.89
CA ASN A 67 4.72 -11.10 11.97
C ASN A 67 5.52 -10.03 11.21
N ARG A 68 6.49 -9.41 11.89
CA ARG A 68 7.36 -8.39 11.30
C ARG A 68 8.36 -8.99 10.32
N ASN A 69 8.96 -10.13 10.67
CA ASN A 69 9.97 -10.79 9.85
C ASN A 69 9.34 -11.51 8.63
N GLY A 70 8.23 -12.23 8.81
CA GLY A 70 7.55 -12.94 7.73
C GLY A 70 7.14 -12.00 6.60
N ARG A 71 6.53 -10.85 6.92
CA ARG A 71 6.16 -9.84 5.93
C ARG A 71 7.37 -9.29 5.16
N ASN A 72 8.45 -8.98 5.86
CA ASN A 72 9.66 -8.47 5.22
C ASN A 72 10.34 -9.49 4.30
N GLN A 73 10.25 -10.78 4.61
CA GLN A 73 10.82 -11.85 3.78
C GLN A 73 10.01 -12.08 2.51
N LEU A 74 8.68 -12.06 2.59
CA LEU A 74 7.79 -12.32 1.45
C LEU A 74 7.94 -11.31 0.32
N PHE A 75 8.18 -10.05 0.66
CA PHE A 75 8.28 -8.97 -0.34
C PHE A 75 9.73 -8.55 -0.66
N ARG A 76 10.73 -9.17 -0.03
CA ARG A 76 12.16 -8.89 -0.30
C ARG A 76 12.78 -9.72 -1.40
N GLY A 77 12.13 -10.76 -1.86
CA GLY A 77 12.69 -11.74 -2.80
C GLY A 77 12.36 -11.51 -4.28
N GLY A 78 11.67 -10.42 -4.63
CA GLY A 78 11.33 -10.10 -6.01
C GLY A 78 12.23 -9.01 -6.59
N GLU A 79 12.36 -8.99 -7.91
CA GLU A 79 13.11 -7.96 -8.65
C GLU A 79 12.46 -6.57 -8.61
N ALA A 80 11.18 -6.49 -8.24
CA ALA A 80 10.44 -5.24 -8.18
C ALA A 80 10.65 -4.50 -6.85
N ASP A 81 10.79 -3.19 -6.92
CA ASP A 81 10.71 -2.32 -5.74
C ASP A 81 9.34 -2.46 -5.08
N VAL A 82 9.33 -2.77 -3.79
CA VAL A 82 8.10 -2.89 -3.00
C VAL A 82 8.11 -1.90 -1.87
N ARG A 83 7.01 -1.18 -1.71
CA ARG A 83 6.77 -0.27 -0.58
C ARG A 83 5.50 -0.69 0.16
N SER A 84 5.50 -0.52 1.47
CA SER A 84 4.36 -0.91 2.30
C SER A 84 4.07 0.09 3.40
N VAL A 85 2.79 0.35 3.63
CA VAL A 85 2.27 1.03 4.82
C VAL A 85 1.25 0.12 5.47
N VAL A 86 1.50 -0.30 6.71
CA VAL A 86 0.62 -1.23 7.43
C VAL A 86 0.42 -0.74 8.85
N ALA A 87 -0.81 -0.80 9.33
CA ALA A 87 -1.21 -0.37 10.67
C ALA A 87 -1.98 -1.47 11.39
N HIS A 88 -1.82 -1.50 12.70
CA HIS A 88 -2.56 -2.32 13.66
C HIS A 88 -2.83 -1.48 14.90
N ASN A 89 -3.67 -1.96 15.80
CA ASN A 89 -3.91 -1.26 17.06
C ASN A 89 -2.67 -1.37 17.97
N VAL A 90 -2.00 -0.24 18.20
CA VAL A 90 -0.77 -0.20 19.01
C VAL A 90 -1.03 -0.22 20.52
N HIS A 91 -2.24 0.16 20.97
CA HIS A 91 -2.58 0.30 22.38
C HIS A 91 -2.73 -1.05 23.09
N GLU A 92 -3.09 -2.09 22.33
CA GLU A 92 -3.28 -3.43 22.87
C GLU A 92 -2.20 -4.43 22.45
N ALA A 93 -1.21 -3.98 21.69
CA ALA A 93 -0.19 -4.83 21.09
C ALA A 93 0.64 -5.63 22.12
N ASP A 94 0.81 -5.10 23.32
CA ASP A 94 1.59 -5.75 24.39
C ASP A 94 0.78 -6.78 25.17
N ARG A 95 -0.56 -6.70 25.10
CA ARG A 95 -1.50 -7.60 25.81
C ARG A 95 -1.98 -8.76 24.95
N ILE A 96 -1.85 -8.64 23.64
CA ILE A 96 -2.38 -9.58 22.66
C ILE A 96 -1.20 -10.34 22.04
N GLY A 97 -1.36 -11.63 21.82
CA GLY A 97 -0.37 -12.50 21.20
C GLY A 97 -0.10 -12.14 19.72
N ARG A 98 0.24 -13.12 18.91
CA ARG A 98 0.54 -12.95 17.48
C ARG A 98 -0.65 -12.43 16.67
N VAL A 99 -1.86 -12.81 17.07
CA VAL A 99 -3.12 -12.48 16.39
C VAL A 99 -3.76 -11.31 17.10
N GLN A 100 -4.03 -10.26 16.34
CA GLN A 100 -4.75 -9.08 16.79
C GLN A 100 -5.76 -8.69 15.72
N GLU A 101 -7.04 -8.82 16.00
CA GLU A 101 -8.12 -8.55 15.04
C GLU A 101 -8.08 -7.13 14.50
N GLY A 102 -8.38 -6.99 13.21
CA GLY A 102 -8.39 -5.74 12.48
C GLY A 102 -7.06 -5.44 11.77
N GLY A 103 -6.79 -4.17 11.62
CA GLY A 103 -5.62 -3.65 10.92
C GLY A 103 -5.83 -3.46 9.42
N THR A 104 -5.02 -2.59 8.83
CA THR A 104 -5.10 -2.20 7.41
C THR A 104 -3.71 -2.15 6.79
N GLY A 105 -3.62 -2.39 5.50
CA GLY A 105 -2.35 -2.37 4.78
C GLY A 105 -2.47 -1.97 3.32
N LEU A 106 -1.43 -1.33 2.84
CA LEU A 106 -1.21 -0.98 1.44
C LEU A 106 0.17 -1.47 1.02
N LEU A 107 0.22 -2.13 -0.12
CA LEU A 107 1.44 -2.51 -0.82
C LEU A 107 1.46 -1.82 -2.17
N MET A 108 2.63 -1.39 -2.61
CA MET A 108 2.84 -0.79 -3.92
C MET A 108 4.07 -1.43 -4.56
N PHE A 109 3.97 -1.69 -5.86
CA PHE A 109 4.93 -2.49 -6.62
C PHE A 109 5.43 -1.73 -7.85
N GLY A 110 6.65 -2.06 -8.26
CA GLY A 110 7.24 -1.63 -9.53
C GLY A 110 7.37 -0.11 -9.70
N PRO A 111 7.29 0.41 -10.94
CA PRO A 111 7.56 1.80 -11.27
C PRO A 111 6.67 2.80 -10.54
N LEU A 112 5.45 2.42 -10.15
CA LEU A 112 4.55 3.30 -9.40
C LEU A 112 5.17 3.74 -8.06
N THR A 113 6.06 2.94 -7.47
CA THR A 113 6.77 3.27 -6.22
C THR A 113 7.64 4.53 -6.33
N GLU A 114 8.02 4.93 -7.54
CA GLU A 114 8.81 6.13 -7.79
C GLU A 114 8.03 7.42 -7.50
N TYR A 115 6.70 7.39 -7.62
CA TYR A 115 5.82 8.51 -7.29
C TYR A 115 5.44 8.56 -5.80
N LEU A 116 5.77 7.52 -5.02
CA LEU A 116 5.32 7.40 -3.64
C LEU A 116 6.06 8.38 -2.70
N ASP A 117 5.30 9.22 -2.03
CA ASP A 117 5.79 10.08 -0.96
C ASP A 117 5.57 9.43 0.41
N MET A 118 6.60 8.73 0.90
CA MET A 118 6.51 8.03 2.20
C MET A 118 6.32 8.98 3.40
N PRO A 119 6.93 10.17 3.47
CA PRO A 119 6.64 11.14 4.53
C PRO A 119 5.19 11.63 4.55
N GLY A 120 4.55 11.77 3.38
CA GLY A 120 3.16 12.15 3.26
C GLY A 120 2.16 10.98 3.39
N SER A 121 2.68 9.75 3.47
CA SER A 121 1.86 8.55 3.67
C SER A 121 1.60 8.34 5.16
N GLU A 122 0.34 8.24 5.54
CA GLU A 122 -0.11 8.34 6.93
C GLU A 122 -0.78 7.04 7.41
N LYS A 123 -0.89 6.91 8.70
CA LYS A 123 -1.70 5.91 9.39
C LYS A 123 -2.71 6.61 10.27
N ASP A 124 -3.72 5.88 10.69
CA ASP A 124 -4.64 6.36 11.72
C ASP A 124 -3.87 6.99 12.89
N ALA A 125 -4.04 8.30 13.07
CA ALA A 125 -3.34 9.07 14.09
C ALA A 125 -3.67 8.62 15.52
N THR A 126 -4.82 7.99 15.72
CA THR A 126 -5.19 7.42 17.02
C THR A 126 -4.38 6.17 17.35
N GLY A 127 -3.68 5.57 16.39
CA GLY A 127 -2.95 4.32 16.59
C GLY A 127 -3.84 3.06 16.65
N LEU A 128 -5.12 3.17 16.33
CA LEU A 128 -6.07 2.04 16.33
C LEU A 128 -5.94 1.15 15.09
N GLY A 129 -5.23 1.61 14.05
CA GLY A 129 -5.03 0.85 12.82
C GLY A 129 -6.26 0.78 11.92
N ARG A 130 -7.18 1.73 12.04
CA ARG A 130 -8.45 1.79 11.31
C ARG A 130 -8.27 2.08 9.83
N TRP A 131 -7.21 2.81 9.44
CA TRP A 131 -6.83 3.06 8.06
C TRP A 131 -5.33 3.27 7.89
N THR A 132 -4.90 3.10 6.66
CA THR A 132 -3.56 3.45 6.15
C THR A 132 -3.70 4.21 4.85
N THR A 133 -2.72 5.08 4.55
CA THR A 133 -2.70 5.83 3.30
C THR A 133 -1.34 5.75 2.62
N MET A 134 -1.35 5.83 1.29
CA MET A 134 -0.17 6.08 0.46
C MET A 134 -0.41 7.32 -0.39
N LEU A 135 0.52 8.27 -0.37
CA LEU A 135 0.44 9.49 -1.15
C LEU A 135 1.35 9.40 -2.37
N LEU A 136 0.77 9.46 -3.55
CA LEU A 136 1.48 9.61 -4.82
C LEU A 136 1.65 11.08 -5.15
N LYS A 137 2.84 11.48 -5.59
CA LYS A 137 3.15 12.84 -6.03
C LYS A 137 3.75 12.81 -7.43
N GLY A 138 2.99 13.30 -8.39
CA GLY A 138 3.45 13.46 -9.77
C GLY A 138 4.32 14.68 -10.00
N GLY A 139 5.01 14.71 -11.12
CA GLY A 139 5.90 15.82 -11.51
C GLY A 139 5.17 17.15 -11.73
N THR A 140 3.92 17.11 -12.17
CA THR A 140 3.08 18.27 -12.49
C THR A 140 2.30 18.81 -11.29
N GLY A 141 2.57 18.34 -10.07
CA GLY A 141 1.85 18.76 -8.86
C GLY A 141 0.58 17.96 -8.57
N VAL A 142 0.17 17.05 -9.44
CA VAL A 142 -0.94 16.11 -9.17
C VAL A 142 -0.57 15.22 -7.99
N GLN A 143 -1.48 15.15 -7.03
CA GLN A 143 -1.34 14.29 -5.85
C GLN A 143 -2.53 13.35 -5.76
N THR A 144 -2.27 12.07 -5.51
CA THR A 144 -3.33 11.07 -5.28
C THR A 144 -3.04 10.32 -4.00
N ARG A 145 -4.04 10.26 -3.14
CA ARG A 145 -3.99 9.50 -1.91
C ARG A 145 -4.83 8.23 -2.04
N ILE A 146 -4.18 7.10 -1.85
CA ILE A 146 -4.83 5.78 -1.78
C ILE A 146 -5.04 5.47 -0.31
N ILE A 147 -6.26 5.17 0.08
CA ILE A 147 -6.67 4.90 1.46
C ILE A 147 -7.20 3.48 1.54
N CYS A 148 -6.73 2.70 2.50
CA CYS A 148 -7.33 1.42 2.89
C CYS A 148 -7.90 1.55 4.29
N GLY A 149 -9.20 1.31 4.45
CA GLY A 149 -9.93 1.50 5.70
C GLY A 149 -10.72 0.26 6.12
N TYR A 150 -10.91 0.13 7.43
CA TYR A 150 -11.69 -0.94 8.05
C TYR A 150 -12.60 -0.36 9.13
N ASN A 151 -13.91 -0.32 8.85
CA ASN A 151 -14.92 0.04 9.83
C ASN A 151 -15.27 -1.20 10.66
N PRO A 152 -15.09 -1.19 12.00
CA PRO A 152 -15.22 -2.42 12.77
C PRO A 152 -16.63 -3.01 12.73
N CYS A 153 -16.73 -4.33 12.56
CA CYS A 153 -18.00 -5.03 12.65
C CYS A 153 -18.59 -4.88 14.07
N ARG A 154 -19.89 -4.59 14.18
CA ARG A 154 -20.56 -4.57 15.50
C ARG A 154 -20.43 -5.94 16.14
N SER A 155 -19.97 -5.96 17.37
CA SER A 155 -19.92 -7.18 18.17
C SER A 155 -20.67 -6.98 19.46
N ASN A 156 -21.70 -7.79 19.66
CA ASN A 156 -22.39 -7.92 20.95
C ASN A 156 -21.69 -8.92 21.87
N ARG A 157 -20.61 -9.56 21.39
CA ARG A 157 -19.82 -10.49 22.20
C ARG A 157 -19.05 -9.67 23.23
N GLN A 158 -19.18 -10.01 24.49
CA GLN A 158 -18.34 -9.50 25.58
C GLN A 158 -16.86 -9.93 25.43
N ASN A 159 -16.54 -10.60 24.32
CA ASN A 159 -15.20 -11.06 24.01
C ASN A 159 -14.30 -9.86 23.69
N ASN A 160 -13.32 -9.63 24.54
CA ASN A 160 -12.44 -8.47 24.54
C ASN A 160 -11.48 -8.37 23.33
N GLY A 161 -11.50 -9.33 22.38
CA GLY A 161 -10.54 -9.41 21.28
C GLY A 161 -10.96 -8.70 20.00
N THR A 162 -12.25 -8.42 19.75
CA THR A 162 -12.71 -7.85 18.46
C THR A 162 -12.22 -6.43 18.24
N SER A 163 -12.02 -6.05 16.97
CA SER A 163 -11.65 -4.66 16.60
C SER A 163 -12.60 -3.63 17.19
N TYR A 164 -13.90 -3.94 17.23
CA TYR A 164 -14.91 -3.07 17.84
C TYR A 164 -14.66 -2.88 19.35
N SER A 165 -14.44 -3.95 20.10
CA SER A 165 -14.19 -3.88 21.54
C SER A 165 -12.86 -3.18 21.87
N GLN A 166 -11.83 -3.38 21.05
CA GLN A 166 -10.55 -2.68 21.18
C GLN A 166 -10.73 -1.15 20.99
N GLN A 167 -11.43 -0.73 19.95
CA GLN A 167 -11.72 0.69 19.70
C GLN A 167 -12.60 1.28 20.80
N ARG A 168 -13.58 0.53 21.29
CA ARG A 168 -14.44 0.97 22.40
C ARG A 168 -13.64 1.21 23.68
N ARG A 169 -12.72 0.32 24.04
CA ARG A 169 -11.84 0.51 25.19
C ARG A 169 -10.96 1.75 25.03
N TYR A 170 -10.41 1.96 23.84
CA TYR A 170 -9.62 3.15 23.56
C TYR A 170 -10.44 4.44 23.79
N GLN A 171 -11.65 4.51 23.29
CA GLN A 171 -12.54 5.66 23.48
C GLN A 171 -12.78 5.93 24.97
N ILE A 172 -13.09 4.88 25.74
CA ILE A 172 -13.34 5.00 27.18
C ILE A 172 -12.08 5.44 27.93
N TRP A 173 -10.93 4.81 27.68
CA TRP A 173 -9.73 5.01 28.49
C TRP A 173 -8.88 6.21 28.08
N HIS A 174 -8.87 6.57 26.81
CA HIS A 174 -8.01 7.64 26.30
C HIS A 174 -8.78 8.89 25.89
N GLN A 175 -10.05 8.76 25.53
CA GLN A 175 -10.87 9.90 25.11
C GLN A 175 -11.97 10.25 26.12
N GLN A 176 -12.14 9.44 27.17
CA GLN A 176 -13.21 9.55 28.16
C GLN A 176 -14.63 9.58 27.54
N ASP A 177 -14.74 9.00 26.34
CA ASP A 177 -15.98 8.91 25.59
C ASP A 177 -16.68 7.58 25.89
N HIS A 178 -17.74 7.65 26.69
CA HIS A 178 -18.53 6.50 27.11
C HIS A 178 -19.78 6.29 26.24
N THR A 179 -20.06 7.17 25.30
CA THR A 179 -21.33 7.21 24.57
C THR A 179 -21.22 6.93 23.10
N THR A 180 -20.21 7.46 22.43
CA THR A 180 -20.07 7.36 20.99
C THR A 180 -19.71 5.93 20.53
N CYS A 181 -20.49 5.40 19.59
CA CYS A 181 -20.20 4.12 18.96
C CYS A 181 -18.91 4.19 18.15
N PRO A 182 -17.99 3.20 18.24
CA PRO A 182 -16.75 3.15 17.43
C PRO A 182 -16.95 3.36 15.94
N ARG A 183 -18.05 2.86 15.38
CA ARG A 183 -18.39 3.04 13.96
C ARG A 183 -18.77 4.48 13.60
N VAL A 184 -19.46 5.17 14.53
CA VAL A 184 -19.77 6.59 14.37
C VAL A 184 -18.49 7.40 14.41
N LYS A 185 -17.61 7.12 15.37
CA LYS A 185 -16.32 7.78 15.52
C LYS A 185 -15.40 7.53 14.32
N PHE A 186 -15.37 6.31 13.80
CA PHE A 186 -14.66 5.98 12.55
C PHE A 186 -15.13 6.86 11.40
N ARG A 187 -16.45 6.96 11.19
CA ARG A 187 -17.05 7.75 10.12
C ARG A 187 -16.74 9.23 10.24
N GLU A 188 -16.82 9.78 11.45
CA GLU A 188 -16.51 11.19 11.71
C GLU A 188 -15.04 11.50 11.44
N ASP A 189 -14.13 10.71 12.01
CA ASP A 189 -12.70 10.91 11.89
C ASP A 189 -12.22 10.74 10.44
N LEU A 190 -12.63 9.66 9.76
CA LEU A 190 -12.27 9.43 8.35
C LEU A 190 -12.90 10.49 7.45
N GLY A 191 -14.18 10.85 7.67
CA GLY A 191 -14.87 11.86 6.89
C GLY A 191 -14.20 13.22 6.99
N LYS A 192 -13.73 13.61 8.17
CA LYS A 192 -12.96 14.85 8.39
C LYS A 192 -11.67 14.83 7.56
N LEU A 193 -10.87 13.77 7.65
CA LEU A 193 -9.61 13.64 6.91
C LEU A 193 -9.83 13.65 5.39
N LEU A 194 -10.84 12.95 4.89
CA LEU A 194 -11.16 12.93 3.46
C LEU A 194 -11.53 14.33 2.94
N LYS A 195 -12.21 15.14 3.75
CA LYS A 195 -12.50 16.55 3.43
C LYS A 195 -11.23 17.40 3.41
N GLU A 196 -10.38 17.27 4.42
CA GLU A 196 -9.12 17.99 4.54
C GLU A 196 -8.19 17.69 3.36
N TRP A 197 -7.99 16.41 3.02
CA TRP A 197 -7.15 16.02 1.88
C TRP A 197 -7.72 16.52 0.55
N ARG A 198 -9.05 16.46 0.38
CA ARG A 198 -9.67 16.99 -0.84
C ARG A 198 -9.54 18.50 -0.93
N ALA A 199 -9.68 19.23 0.17
CA ALA A 199 -9.47 20.67 0.23
C ALA A 199 -8.01 21.06 -0.08
N ALA A 200 -7.06 20.18 0.25
CA ALA A 200 -5.65 20.32 -0.12
C ALA A 200 -5.37 20.02 -1.61
N GLY A 201 -6.37 19.57 -2.37
CA GLY A 201 -6.26 19.24 -3.79
C GLY A 201 -5.93 17.78 -4.10
N ASP A 202 -5.87 16.90 -3.10
CA ASP A 202 -5.60 15.49 -3.32
C ASP A 202 -6.74 14.81 -4.08
N ARG A 203 -6.41 14.00 -5.07
CA ARG A 203 -7.30 12.98 -5.62
C ARG A 203 -7.34 11.80 -4.64
N LEU A 204 -8.51 11.20 -4.46
CA LEU A 204 -8.67 10.16 -3.44
C LEU A 204 -9.17 8.87 -4.07
N ILE A 205 -8.59 7.75 -3.61
CA ILE A 205 -9.05 6.38 -3.86
C ILE A 205 -9.24 5.74 -2.49
N VAL A 206 -10.47 5.37 -2.15
CA VAL A 206 -10.84 4.82 -0.84
C VAL A 206 -11.27 3.38 -1.01
N CYS A 207 -10.45 2.44 -0.56
CA CYS A 207 -10.75 1.02 -0.47
C CYS A 207 -11.25 0.74 0.96
N LEU A 208 -12.47 0.29 1.12
CA LEU A 208 -13.10 0.26 2.44
C LEU A 208 -14.00 -0.96 2.61
N ASP A 209 -13.76 -1.71 3.69
CA ASP A 209 -14.80 -2.54 4.29
C ASP A 209 -15.62 -1.67 5.25
N ALA A 210 -16.81 -1.33 4.83
CA ALA A 210 -17.74 -0.52 5.60
C ALA A 210 -18.44 -1.32 6.71
N ASN A 211 -18.43 -2.66 6.63
CA ASN A 211 -19.22 -3.55 7.47
C ASN A 211 -20.68 -3.11 7.58
N GLU A 212 -21.20 -2.49 6.53
CA GLU A 212 -22.57 -2.03 6.38
C GLU A 212 -22.91 -1.88 4.89
N ASN A 213 -24.19 -1.88 4.56
CA ASN A 213 -24.61 -1.72 3.17
C ASN A 213 -24.14 -0.37 2.60
N ILE A 214 -23.25 -0.43 1.62
CA ILE A 214 -22.60 0.75 1.04
C ILE A 214 -23.54 1.69 0.28
N TYR A 215 -24.76 1.25 -0.06
CA TYR A 215 -25.73 2.08 -0.77
C TYR A 215 -26.81 2.68 0.12
N THR A 216 -27.07 2.08 1.26
CA THR A 216 -28.22 2.47 2.08
C THR A 216 -27.86 2.99 3.48
N GLN A 217 -26.67 2.67 3.98
CA GLN A 217 -26.26 3.03 5.33
C GLN A 217 -25.29 4.22 5.36
N ALA A 218 -24.98 4.68 6.57
CA ALA A 218 -24.47 6.02 6.80
C ALA A 218 -23.10 6.31 6.20
N LEU A 219 -22.17 5.34 6.24
CA LEU A 219 -20.81 5.55 5.73
C LEU A 219 -20.79 5.61 4.20
N GLY A 220 -21.47 4.68 3.54
CA GLY A 220 -21.59 4.68 2.10
C GLY A 220 -22.29 5.94 1.58
N LYS A 221 -23.36 6.38 2.26
CA LYS A 221 -24.04 7.65 1.94
C LYS A 221 -23.09 8.85 2.12
N LEU A 222 -22.35 8.93 3.22
CA LEU A 222 -21.37 10.00 3.42
C LEU A 222 -20.34 10.06 2.28
N LEU A 223 -19.88 8.91 1.79
CA LEU A 223 -18.89 8.85 0.72
C LEU A 223 -19.48 9.29 -0.63
N THR A 224 -20.71 8.89 -0.95
CA THR A 224 -21.31 9.11 -2.28
C THR A 224 -22.14 10.38 -2.38
N ASP A 225 -22.68 10.89 -1.28
CA ASP A 225 -23.50 12.09 -1.27
C ASP A 225 -22.72 13.30 -1.79
N PRO A 226 -23.21 14.03 -2.82
CA PRO A 226 -22.59 15.26 -3.30
C PRO A 226 -22.43 16.32 -2.22
N GLU A 227 -23.40 16.45 -1.31
CA GLU A 227 -23.32 17.36 -0.14
C GLU A 227 -22.39 16.82 0.95
N GLY A 228 -22.08 15.50 0.93
CA GLY A 228 -21.12 14.85 1.79
C GLY A 228 -19.70 14.93 1.24
N LEU A 229 -19.23 13.86 0.62
CA LEU A 229 -17.89 13.77 0.06
C LEU A 229 -17.88 13.66 -1.47
N GLY A 230 -19.02 13.43 -2.10
CA GLY A 230 -19.20 13.41 -3.55
C GLY A 230 -18.29 12.41 -4.27
N ARG A 231 -18.02 11.24 -3.65
CA ARG A 231 -17.20 10.17 -4.26
C ARG A 231 -18.04 9.28 -5.15
N ILE A 232 -17.38 8.66 -6.10
CA ILE A 232 -17.99 7.73 -7.04
C ILE A 232 -17.61 6.32 -6.59
N GLU A 233 -18.61 5.47 -6.33
CA GLU A 233 -18.35 4.04 -6.17
C GLU A 233 -17.94 3.47 -7.53
N ALA A 234 -16.67 3.03 -7.60
CA ALA A 234 -15.97 2.82 -8.86
C ALA A 234 -16.51 1.65 -9.67
N VAL A 235 -16.81 0.52 -9.02
CA VAL A 235 -17.20 -0.71 -9.71
C VAL A 235 -18.63 -0.60 -10.23
N GLY A 236 -19.56 -0.19 -9.40
CA GLY A 236 -20.97 -0.01 -9.81
C GLY A 236 -21.12 1.08 -10.86
N ARG A 237 -20.34 2.16 -10.77
CA ARG A 237 -20.32 3.22 -11.78
C ARG A 237 -19.79 2.71 -13.12
N TYR A 238 -18.67 1.97 -13.10
CA TYR A 238 -18.07 1.43 -14.32
C TYR A 238 -18.97 0.40 -15.01
N THR A 239 -19.56 -0.52 -14.23
CA THR A 239 -20.39 -1.60 -14.76
C THR A 239 -21.83 -1.16 -15.08
N GLY A 240 -22.26 0.04 -14.64
CA GLY A 240 -23.63 0.51 -14.73
C GLY A 240 -24.63 -0.24 -13.83
N LYS A 241 -24.14 -1.09 -12.92
CA LYS A 241 -24.97 -1.93 -12.03
C LYS A 241 -24.45 -1.86 -10.61
N LYS A 242 -25.36 -1.79 -9.63
CA LYS A 242 -24.99 -1.93 -8.22
C LYS A 242 -24.32 -3.29 -7.98
N ILE A 243 -23.26 -3.28 -7.19
CA ILE A 243 -22.58 -4.52 -6.82
C ILE A 243 -23.44 -5.35 -5.86
N GLY A 244 -23.33 -6.66 -5.98
CA GLY A 244 -23.99 -7.62 -5.09
C GLY A 244 -23.21 -7.86 -3.80
N PRO A 245 -23.53 -8.94 -3.06
CA PRO A 245 -22.86 -9.31 -1.84
C PRO A 245 -21.34 -9.44 -2.03
N THR A 246 -20.57 -8.94 -1.07
CA THR A 246 -19.10 -8.95 -1.10
C THR A 246 -18.48 -9.90 -0.08
N TYR A 247 -19.23 -10.28 0.94
CA TYR A 247 -18.82 -11.26 1.95
C TYR A 247 -19.45 -12.63 1.67
N PHE A 248 -18.68 -13.73 1.79
CA PHE A 248 -19.11 -15.09 1.41
C PHE A 248 -20.40 -15.56 2.10
N ARG A 249 -20.59 -15.22 3.36
CA ARG A 249 -21.79 -15.59 4.16
C ARG A 249 -22.81 -14.45 4.25
N GLY A 250 -22.55 -13.33 3.58
CA GLY A 250 -23.39 -12.14 3.62
C GLY A 250 -24.34 -12.03 2.43
N GLN A 251 -25.33 -11.18 2.57
CA GLN A 251 -26.30 -10.84 1.51
C GLN A 251 -26.17 -9.40 1.05
N LEU A 252 -25.24 -8.63 1.63
CA LEU A 252 -25.10 -7.20 1.40
C LEU A 252 -23.75 -6.86 0.80
N PRO A 253 -23.68 -5.82 -0.04
CA PRO A 253 -22.42 -5.20 -0.42
C PRO A 253 -21.89 -4.38 0.77
N ILE A 254 -20.87 -4.88 1.42
CA ILE A 254 -20.27 -4.23 2.60
C ILE A 254 -18.89 -3.68 2.33
N ASP A 255 -18.29 -4.04 1.19
CA ASP A 255 -17.02 -3.52 0.70
C ASP A 255 -17.23 -2.64 -0.52
N GLY A 256 -16.31 -1.71 -0.77
CA GLY A 256 -16.32 -0.90 -1.97
C GLY A 256 -15.03 -0.12 -2.19
N ILE A 257 -14.91 0.40 -3.41
CA ILE A 257 -13.84 1.32 -3.79
C ILE A 257 -14.50 2.61 -4.28
N TRP A 258 -14.14 3.74 -3.66
CA TRP A 258 -14.63 5.06 -4.06
C TRP A 258 -13.49 5.90 -4.60
N THR A 259 -13.76 6.65 -5.66
CA THR A 259 -12.80 7.56 -6.26
C THR A 259 -13.34 8.99 -6.31
N THR A 260 -12.43 9.98 -6.34
CA THR A 260 -12.81 11.31 -6.77
C THR A 260 -13.11 11.32 -8.27
N PRO A 261 -13.96 12.24 -8.77
CA PRO A 261 -14.35 12.28 -10.18
C PRO A 261 -13.18 12.45 -11.17
N ASP A 262 -12.08 13.02 -10.71
CA ASP A 262 -10.84 13.24 -11.47
C ASP A 262 -9.92 12.02 -11.58
N VAL A 263 -10.28 10.89 -10.95
CA VAL A 263 -9.62 9.59 -11.14
C VAL A 263 -10.35 8.81 -12.22
N THR A 264 -9.65 8.48 -13.30
CA THR A 264 -10.23 7.77 -14.44
C THR A 264 -10.10 6.26 -14.27
N VAL A 265 -11.24 5.58 -14.22
CA VAL A 265 -11.34 4.12 -14.18
C VAL A 265 -11.49 3.60 -15.60
N SER A 266 -10.59 2.72 -16.04
CA SER A 266 -10.64 2.08 -17.38
C SER A 266 -11.23 0.69 -17.36
N ASN A 267 -11.15 -0.02 -16.24
CA ASN A 267 -11.81 -1.30 -16.02
C ASN A 267 -12.09 -1.52 -14.54
N ALA A 268 -13.15 -2.26 -14.22
CA ALA A 268 -13.45 -2.64 -12.84
C ALA A 268 -14.24 -3.96 -12.80
N CYS A 269 -13.83 -4.85 -11.90
CA CYS A 269 -14.57 -6.08 -11.64
C CYS A 269 -14.41 -6.54 -10.18
N ILE A 270 -15.31 -7.45 -9.79
CA ILE A 270 -15.24 -8.17 -8.51
C ILE A 270 -15.21 -9.66 -8.82
N MET A 271 -14.21 -10.33 -8.34
CA MET A 271 -14.00 -11.76 -8.56
C MET A 271 -15.04 -12.62 -7.80
N PRO A 272 -15.21 -13.87 -8.18
CA PRO A 272 -16.01 -14.81 -7.40
C PRO A 272 -15.49 -14.97 -5.98
N ALA A 273 -16.37 -15.31 -5.05
CA ALA A 273 -15.95 -15.65 -3.68
C ALA A 273 -14.97 -16.84 -3.70
N GLY A 274 -13.92 -16.76 -2.88
CA GLY A 274 -12.85 -17.76 -2.79
C GLY A 274 -11.72 -17.60 -3.83
N TYR A 275 -11.85 -16.69 -4.80
CA TYR A 275 -10.74 -16.39 -5.71
C TYR A 275 -9.58 -15.67 -4.98
N GLY A 276 -9.87 -14.71 -4.15
CA GLY A 276 -8.91 -13.96 -3.36
C GLY A 276 -8.33 -14.73 -2.17
N ILE A 277 -7.76 -14.02 -1.22
CA ILE A 277 -7.08 -14.59 -0.03
C ILE A 277 -7.99 -14.66 1.21
N GLY A 278 -9.05 -13.86 1.23
CA GLY A 278 -10.00 -13.75 2.34
C GLY A 278 -11.31 -14.49 2.10
N ASP A 279 -12.27 -14.20 2.92
CA ASP A 279 -13.66 -14.64 2.78
C ASP A 279 -14.58 -13.52 2.20
N HIS A 280 -13.98 -12.38 1.87
CA HIS A 280 -14.58 -11.37 1.03
C HIS A 280 -14.15 -11.56 -0.44
N ARG A 281 -14.84 -10.90 -1.34
CA ARG A 281 -14.54 -10.95 -2.76
C ARG A 281 -13.41 -9.99 -3.11
N LEU A 282 -12.50 -10.43 -3.97
CA LEU A 282 -11.42 -9.59 -4.49
C LEU A 282 -11.96 -8.58 -5.51
N PHE A 283 -11.66 -7.32 -5.30
CA PHE A 283 -11.89 -6.22 -6.23
C PHE A 283 -10.65 -5.99 -7.08
N ILE A 284 -10.84 -5.77 -8.38
CA ILE A 284 -9.78 -5.39 -9.33
C ILE A 284 -10.25 -4.14 -10.05
N ILE A 285 -9.48 -3.08 -10.00
CA ILE A 285 -9.73 -1.88 -10.80
C ILE A 285 -8.48 -1.47 -11.57
N ASP A 286 -8.68 -1.07 -12.82
CA ASP A 286 -7.67 -0.49 -13.68
C ASP A 286 -7.91 1.01 -13.79
N LEU A 287 -6.86 1.78 -13.52
CA LEU A 287 -6.90 3.23 -13.46
C LEU A 287 -5.89 3.80 -14.46
N HIS A 288 -6.25 4.87 -15.15
CA HIS A 288 -5.26 5.58 -15.95
C HIS A 288 -4.19 6.20 -15.06
N THR A 289 -2.93 5.76 -15.21
CA THR A 289 -1.80 6.25 -14.41
C THR A 289 -1.66 7.78 -14.48
N ALA A 290 -1.90 8.37 -15.65
CA ALA A 290 -1.88 9.81 -15.82
C ALA A 290 -2.96 10.54 -14.98
N SER A 291 -4.09 9.87 -14.66
CA SER A 291 -5.08 10.43 -13.75
C SER A 291 -4.65 10.37 -12.28
N LEU A 292 -3.61 9.62 -11.94
CA LEU A 292 -3.10 9.49 -10.57
C LEU A 292 -1.91 10.43 -10.31
N VAL A 293 -1.02 10.55 -11.27
CA VAL A 293 0.26 11.26 -11.08
C VAL A 293 0.47 12.40 -12.09
N GLY A 294 -0.50 12.65 -12.97
CA GLY A 294 -0.36 13.60 -14.07
C GLY A 294 0.55 13.08 -15.18
N PRO A 295 0.70 13.84 -16.28
CA PRO A 295 1.63 13.51 -17.35
C PRO A 295 3.09 13.76 -16.92
N GLY A 296 3.99 12.97 -17.46
CA GLY A 296 5.42 13.13 -17.27
C GLY A 296 6.06 12.14 -16.32
N PRO A 297 7.39 12.12 -16.30
CA PRO A 297 8.14 11.20 -15.46
C PRO A 297 7.98 11.51 -13.98
N PRO A 298 8.29 10.55 -13.10
CA PRO A 298 8.32 10.80 -11.65
C PRO A 298 9.36 11.88 -11.32
N ARG A 299 9.16 12.55 -10.19
CA ARG A 299 10.17 13.50 -9.70
C ARG A 299 11.48 12.74 -9.45
N GLU A 300 12.57 13.29 -9.94
CA GLU A 300 13.89 12.77 -9.60
C GLU A 300 14.03 12.67 -8.09
N ARG A 301 14.16 11.46 -7.60
CA ARG A 301 14.46 11.18 -6.20
C ARG A 301 15.93 10.84 -6.09
N ARG A 302 16.61 11.50 -5.17
CA ARG A 302 17.93 11.02 -4.78
C ARG A 302 17.75 9.59 -4.29
N ALA A 303 18.46 8.66 -4.90
CA ALA A 303 18.49 7.27 -4.47
C ALA A 303 18.68 7.23 -2.95
N ALA A 304 17.88 6.44 -2.25
CA ALA A 304 18.00 6.28 -0.80
C ALA A 304 19.38 5.68 -0.48
N SER A 305 20.37 6.54 -0.37
CA SER A 305 21.72 6.14 -0.06
C SER A 305 21.86 5.84 1.44
N ARG A 306 22.62 4.82 1.73
CA ARG A 306 22.99 4.50 3.09
C ARG A 306 23.97 5.59 3.59
N ARG A 307 23.65 6.26 4.69
CA ARG A 307 24.56 7.27 5.24
C ARG A 307 25.85 6.60 5.72
N LEU A 308 26.95 6.87 5.03
CA LEU A 308 28.28 6.46 5.42
C LEU A 308 28.99 7.62 6.14
N ASN A 309 29.84 7.28 7.11
CA ASN A 309 30.68 8.30 7.72
C ASN A 309 31.91 8.55 6.83
N THR A 310 31.80 9.49 5.90
CA THR A 310 32.86 9.85 4.96
C THR A 310 34.04 10.60 5.62
N ARG A 311 33.92 11.00 6.89
CA ARG A 311 35.04 11.58 7.68
C ARG A 311 36.02 10.52 8.19
N LEU A 312 35.65 9.24 8.11
CA LEU A 312 36.51 8.14 8.56
C LEU A 312 37.24 7.52 7.37
N PRO A 313 38.56 7.70 7.23
CA PRO A 313 39.34 7.23 6.08
C PRO A 313 39.17 5.73 5.81
N HIS A 314 39.09 4.91 6.84
CA HIS A 314 38.91 3.46 6.70
C HIS A 314 37.52 3.08 6.12
N VAL A 315 36.48 3.91 6.34
CA VAL A 315 35.14 3.68 5.74
C VAL A 315 35.17 4.03 4.27
N VAL A 316 35.82 5.15 3.92
CA VAL A 316 36.01 5.57 2.54
C VAL A 316 36.83 4.52 1.78
N LYS A 317 37.97 4.11 2.33
CA LYS A 317 38.81 3.07 1.76
C LYS A 317 38.05 1.78 1.49
N LYS A 318 37.30 1.29 2.49
CA LYS A 318 36.51 0.07 2.34
C LYS A 318 35.41 0.19 1.29
N TYR A 319 34.79 1.36 1.16
CA TYR A 319 33.78 1.62 0.13
C TYR A 319 34.40 1.60 -1.26
N THR A 320 35.49 2.34 -1.47
CA THR A 320 36.17 2.43 -2.78
C THR A 320 36.72 1.08 -3.22
N GLU A 321 37.39 0.35 -2.32
CA GLU A 321 37.90 -0.99 -2.62
C GLU A 321 36.80 -1.96 -3.08
N ASN A 322 35.66 -2.00 -2.38
CA ASN A 322 34.55 -2.86 -2.76
C ASN A 322 33.88 -2.39 -4.07
N LEU A 323 33.80 -1.09 -4.31
CA LEU A 323 33.26 -0.55 -5.55
C LEU A 323 34.16 -0.90 -6.74
N GLU A 324 35.47 -0.62 -6.62
CA GLU A 324 36.47 -0.91 -7.64
C GLU A 324 36.54 -2.40 -7.98
N GLU A 325 36.46 -3.27 -6.95
CA GLU A 325 36.42 -4.70 -7.16
C GLU A 325 35.21 -5.11 -8.00
N ASN A 326 34.02 -4.57 -7.70
CA ASN A 326 32.82 -4.88 -8.50
C ASN A 326 32.91 -4.33 -9.93
N LEU A 327 33.36 -3.09 -10.10
CA LEU A 327 33.53 -2.48 -11.42
C LEU A 327 34.50 -3.30 -12.29
N ARG A 328 35.64 -3.75 -11.73
CA ARG A 328 36.63 -4.58 -12.39
C ARG A 328 36.10 -5.99 -12.69
N ARG A 329 35.50 -6.66 -11.72
CA ARG A 329 34.94 -8.02 -11.87
C ARG A 329 33.91 -8.09 -12.98
N HIS A 330 33.08 -7.06 -13.11
CA HIS A 330 32.00 -7.01 -14.12
C HIS A 330 32.39 -6.24 -15.39
N ARG A 331 33.65 -5.81 -15.51
CA ARG A 331 34.22 -5.11 -16.69
C ARG A 331 33.36 -3.93 -17.12
N LEU A 332 32.88 -3.12 -16.14
CA LEU A 332 31.89 -2.10 -16.42
C LEU A 332 32.43 -0.96 -17.26
N ILE A 333 33.68 -0.58 -17.06
CA ILE A 333 34.36 0.48 -17.82
C ILE A 333 34.53 0.06 -19.29
N GLU A 334 34.90 -1.20 -19.54
CA GLU A 334 35.03 -1.75 -20.88
C GLU A 334 33.68 -1.81 -21.59
N LYS A 335 32.62 -2.27 -20.89
CA LYS A 335 31.24 -2.28 -21.43
C LYS A 335 30.74 -0.87 -21.78
N LEU A 336 31.15 0.14 -21.03
CA LEU A 336 30.84 1.53 -21.34
C LEU A 336 31.54 1.98 -22.62
N GLY A 337 32.81 1.61 -22.78
CA GLY A 337 33.57 1.86 -24.02
C GLY A 337 32.95 1.15 -25.23
N GLU A 338 32.57 -0.12 -25.08
CA GLU A 338 31.91 -0.90 -26.14
C GLU A 338 30.51 -0.34 -26.49
N ALA A 339 29.80 0.21 -25.54
CA ALA A 339 28.49 0.84 -25.78
C ALA A 339 28.64 2.10 -26.65
N HIS A 340 29.75 2.82 -26.49
CA HIS A 340 30.00 4.07 -27.23
C HIS A 340 30.58 3.85 -28.61
N SER A 341 31.38 2.80 -28.82
CA SER A 341 32.16 2.60 -30.05
C SER A 341 31.49 1.73 -31.13
N GLY A 342 30.34 1.17 -30.90
CA GLY A 342 29.84 0.05 -31.71
C GLY A 342 28.55 0.24 -32.52
N SER A 343 27.86 1.39 -32.54
CA SER A 343 26.57 1.45 -33.22
C SER A 343 26.18 2.86 -33.67
N THR A 344 25.69 2.97 -34.90
CA THR A 344 24.98 4.13 -35.43
C THR A 344 23.53 4.22 -34.94
N ASP A 345 23.04 3.17 -34.28
CA ASP A 345 21.69 3.11 -33.71
C ASP A 345 21.66 3.77 -32.32
N ARG A 346 21.08 4.96 -32.27
CA ARG A 346 20.96 5.76 -31.04
C ARG A 346 20.19 5.05 -29.94
N GLU A 347 19.18 4.27 -30.27
CA GLU A 347 18.30 3.60 -29.27
C GLU A 347 19.01 2.39 -28.64
N GLY A 348 19.76 1.64 -29.45
CA GLY A 348 20.62 0.55 -28.96
C GLY A 348 21.76 1.03 -28.08
N VAL A 349 22.39 2.18 -28.42
CA VAL A 349 23.43 2.80 -27.59
C VAL A 349 22.85 3.26 -26.24
N ARG A 350 21.70 3.93 -26.29
CA ARG A 350 21.01 4.40 -25.10
C ARG A 350 20.66 3.24 -24.12
N SER A 351 20.06 2.18 -24.64
CA SER A 351 19.72 0.99 -23.84
C SER A 351 20.94 0.35 -23.19
N LYS A 352 22.08 0.28 -23.90
CA LYS A 352 23.33 -0.24 -23.33
C LYS A 352 23.90 0.67 -22.23
N ILE A 353 23.83 1.98 -22.41
CA ILE A 353 24.28 2.96 -21.40
C ILE A 353 23.41 2.89 -20.17
N GLU A 354 22.08 2.83 -20.32
CA GLU A 354 21.14 2.67 -19.20
C GLU A 354 21.44 1.40 -18.38
N LYS A 355 21.74 0.28 -19.07
CA LYS A 355 22.13 -0.96 -18.40
C LYS A 355 23.46 -0.87 -17.64
N VAL A 356 24.43 -0.11 -18.17
CA VAL A 356 25.71 0.17 -17.50
C VAL A 356 25.45 1.02 -16.25
N ASP A 357 24.58 2.03 -16.34
CA ASP A 357 24.24 2.90 -15.21
C ASP A 357 23.50 2.13 -14.09
N GLU A 358 22.52 1.29 -14.44
CA GLU A 358 21.85 0.40 -13.49
C GLU A 358 22.85 -0.50 -12.76
N ASN A 359 23.77 -1.12 -13.47
CA ASN A 359 24.81 -1.97 -12.88
C ASN A 359 25.73 -1.15 -11.95
N SER A 360 26.12 0.05 -12.37
CA SER A 360 26.91 0.98 -11.56
C SER A 360 26.21 1.31 -10.24
N MET A 361 24.93 1.66 -10.30
CA MET A 361 24.10 1.92 -9.11
C MET A 361 24.02 0.70 -8.19
N GLN A 362 23.86 -0.49 -8.73
CA GLN A 362 23.85 -1.73 -7.94
C GLN A 362 25.17 -1.97 -7.24
N PHE A 363 26.29 -1.74 -7.91
CA PHE A 363 27.63 -1.91 -7.33
C PHE A 363 27.90 -0.87 -6.23
N MET A 364 27.49 0.38 -6.43
CA MET A 364 27.56 1.41 -5.40
C MET A 364 26.74 1.01 -4.15
N LYS A 365 25.49 0.56 -4.34
CA LYS A 365 24.65 0.05 -3.26
C LYS A 365 25.27 -1.16 -2.56
N HIS A 366 25.95 -2.05 -3.31
CA HIS A 366 26.61 -3.21 -2.75
C HIS A 366 27.84 -2.79 -1.90
N ALA A 367 28.67 -1.89 -2.42
CA ALA A 367 29.81 -1.34 -1.68
C ALA A 367 29.37 -0.63 -0.38
N GLU A 368 28.30 0.17 -0.44
CA GLU A 368 27.68 0.77 0.76
C GLU A 368 27.24 -0.26 1.79
N LYS A 369 26.62 -1.38 1.35
CA LYS A 369 26.18 -2.44 2.27
C LYS A 369 27.34 -3.12 3.00
N LYS A 370 28.52 -3.17 2.41
CA LYS A 370 29.74 -3.71 3.04
C LYS A 370 30.34 -2.79 4.10
N CYS A 371 29.99 -1.50 4.06
CA CYS A 371 30.48 -0.53 5.04
C CYS A 371 29.59 -0.47 6.29
N ARG A 372 30.17 -0.07 7.41
CA ARG A 372 29.42 0.17 8.65
C ARG A 372 28.47 1.34 8.45
N ARG A 373 27.17 1.11 8.67
CA ARG A 373 26.15 2.16 8.59
C ARG A 373 26.43 3.22 9.66
N LEU A 374 26.45 4.49 9.27
CA LEU A 374 26.44 5.58 10.22
C LEU A 374 25.18 5.43 11.08
N LYS A 375 25.32 5.14 12.34
CA LYS A 375 24.26 5.31 13.31
C LYS A 375 24.11 6.83 13.51
N SER A 376 23.31 7.48 12.67
CA SER A 376 22.76 8.77 13.05
C SER A 376 21.87 8.46 14.25
N GLY A 377 22.44 8.66 15.47
CA GLY A 377 21.66 8.59 16.69
C GLY A 377 20.43 9.47 16.48
N ARG A 378 19.29 9.08 17.01
CA ARG A 378 18.31 10.05 17.41
C ARG A 378 19.06 10.94 18.40
N ILE A 379 19.53 12.07 17.92
CA ILE A 379 19.82 13.18 18.80
C ILE A 379 18.42 13.50 19.31
N SER A 380 18.11 13.05 20.51
CA SER A 380 17.03 13.64 21.28
C SER A 380 17.41 15.11 21.34
N PHE A 381 16.68 15.94 20.60
CA PHE A 381 16.68 17.35 20.87
C PHE A 381 16.31 17.46 22.35
N SER A 382 17.25 17.85 23.17
CA SER A 382 16.93 18.39 24.47
C SER A 382 16.16 19.67 24.18
N PRO A 383 14.92 19.80 24.59
CA PRO A 383 14.30 21.10 24.59
C PRO A 383 14.99 21.90 25.72
N GLU A 384 15.82 22.87 25.36
CA GLU A 384 16.01 24.00 26.23
C GLU A 384 14.80 24.90 26.16
#